data_dd1b71cd4a230cf057bd408a78686796
#
_entry.id   dd1b71cd4a230cf057bd408a78686796
#
_cell.length_a   1.000
_cell.length_b   1.000
_cell.length_c   1.000
_cell.angle_alpha   90.00
_cell.angle_beta   90.00
_cell.angle_gamma   90.00
#
_symmetry.space_group_name_H-M   'P 1'
#
loop_
_entity.id
_entity.type
_entity.pdbx_description
1 polymer ?
#
loop_
_entity_poly.entity_id
_entity_poly.type
_entity_poly.pdbx_seq_one_letter_code
_entity_poly.pdbx_strand_id
1 'polypeptide(L)'
;MPCESGGLECATIMAPIDYADPEAGATELALIRKQSSGRAVGSLFMNPGGPGGSGFDLIAQAVDFVANDTLQSNYDIVGWDPRGVGRSSPVTCLDSRQLDGYLYGVSSNPVGSDGWFDERAEAARGFADACARNTGALLGHID
;
A
#
# COMPACT_ATOMS: atom_id res chain seq x y z
N MET A 1 3.07 -17.08 -11.01
CA MET A 1 1.86 -17.43 -11.81
C MET A 1 1.50 -16.24 -12.70
N PRO A 2 0.82 -16.47 -13.86
CA PRO A 2 0.39 -15.35 -14.71
C PRO A 2 -0.62 -14.48 -13.94
N CYS A 3 -0.49 -13.16 -14.09
CA CYS A 3 -1.50 -12.21 -13.64
C CYS A 3 -2.69 -12.21 -14.62
N GLU A 4 -3.81 -11.64 -14.19
CA GLU A 4 -4.94 -11.33 -15.09
C GLU A 4 -4.54 -10.35 -16.20
N SER A 5 -3.54 -9.52 -15.98
CA SER A 5 -2.95 -8.61 -16.98
C SER A 5 -1.96 -9.39 -17.85
N GLY A 6 -2.23 -9.49 -19.15
CA GLY A 6 -1.45 -10.32 -20.09
C GLY A 6 0.04 -9.95 -20.12
N GLY A 7 0.92 -10.96 -20.08
CA GLY A 7 2.37 -10.81 -20.19
C GLY A 7 3.08 -10.42 -18.87
N LEU A 8 2.35 -10.29 -17.75
CA LEU A 8 2.92 -10.06 -16.43
C LEU A 8 2.81 -11.32 -15.56
N GLU A 9 3.66 -11.41 -14.56
CA GLU A 9 3.66 -12.49 -13.57
C GLU A 9 3.42 -11.92 -12.17
N CYS A 10 2.60 -12.62 -11.40
CA CYS A 10 2.26 -12.25 -10.03
C CYS A 10 2.75 -13.29 -9.04
N ALA A 11 3.13 -12.82 -7.85
CA ALA A 11 3.50 -13.67 -6.73
C ALA A 11 3.05 -13.04 -5.42
N THR A 12 2.91 -13.90 -4.41
CA THR A 12 2.78 -13.48 -3.01
C THR A 12 3.93 -14.09 -2.24
N ILE A 13 4.57 -13.30 -1.39
CA ILE A 13 5.59 -13.78 -0.45
C ILE A 13 5.17 -13.44 0.97
N MET A 14 5.62 -14.26 1.92
CA MET A 14 5.45 -13.98 3.34
C MET A 14 6.66 -13.20 3.86
N ALA A 15 6.40 -12.15 4.61
CA ALA A 15 7.41 -11.38 5.32
C ALA A 15 7.05 -11.29 6.81
N PRO A 16 8.01 -11.26 7.74
CA PRO A 16 7.70 -11.06 9.14
C PRO A 16 7.02 -9.69 9.36
N ILE A 17 6.08 -9.64 10.29
CA ILE A 17 5.47 -8.36 10.72
C ILE A 17 6.55 -7.51 11.38
N ASP A 18 7.37 -8.10 12.24
CA ASP A 18 8.51 -7.46 12.89
C ASP A 18 9.81 -8.20 12.53
N TYR A 19 10.75 -7.51 11.88
CA TYR A 19 12.05 -8.09 11.56
C TYR A 19 12.95 -8.29 12.80
N ALA A 20 12.67 -7.60 13.91
CA ALA A 20 13.38 -7.80 15.17
C ALA A 20 12.84 -9.03 15.94
N ASP A 21 11.59 -9.42 15.69
CA ASP A 21 10.95 -10.64 16.22
C ASP A 21 10.18 -11.37 15.11
N PRO A 22 10.86 -12.14 14.25
CA PRO A 22 10.23 -12.83 13.11
C PRO A 22 9.15 -13.86 13.51
N GLU A 23 9.15 -14.31 14.75
CA GLU A 23 8.16 -15.26 15.29
C GLU A 23 6.85 -14.56 15.72
N ALA A 24 6.84 -13.23 15.82
CA ALA A 24 5.65 -12.45 16.21
C ALA A 24 4.51 -12.52 15.20
N GLY A 25 4.78 -13.02 13.98
CA GLY A 25 3.80 -13.19 12.92
C GLY A 25 4.34 -12.81 11.55
N ALA A 26 3.51 -13.06 10.54
CA ALA A 26 3.88 -12.78 9.15
C ALA A 26 2.73 -12.08 8.42
N THR A 27 3.08 -11.31 7.39
CA THR A 27 2.18 -10.62 6.48
C THR A 27 2.46 -11.02 5.04
N GLU A 28 1.45 -10.96 4.20
CA GLU A 28 1.58 -11.21 2.77
C GLU A 28 2.04 -9.94 2.04
N LEU A 29 3.00 -10.10 1.13
CA LEU A 29 3.40 -9.05 0.19
C LEU A 29 3.07 -9.51 -1.23
N ALA A 30 2.31 -8.68 -1.94
CA ALA A 30 1.96 -8.89 -3.32
C ALA A 30 3.03 -8.30 -4.25
N LEU A 31 3.48 -9.10 -5.21
CA LEU A 31 4.48 -8.71 -6.20
C LEU A 31 3.94 -8.92 -7.60
N ILE A 32 4.41 -8.08 -8.51
CA ILE A 32 4.19 -8.18 -9.94
C ILE A 32 5.52 -8.03 -10.67
N ARG A 33 5.72 -8.79 -11.76
CA ARG A 33 6.91 -8.75 -12.57
C ARG A 33 6.58 -8.65 -14.05
N LYS A 34 7.26 -7.74 -14.76
CA LYS A 34 7.43 -7.83 -16.21
C LYS A 34 8.79 -8.45 -16.47
N GLN A 35 8.82 -9.62 -17.12
CA GLN A 35 10.07 -10.24 -17.52
C GLN A 35 10.81 -9.38 -18.54
N SER A 36 12.13 -9.40 -18.48
CA SER A 36 12.99 -8.79 -19.48
C SER A 36 12.67 -9.33 -20.89
N SER A 37 12.60 -8.44 -21.86
CA SER A 37 12.45 -8.84 -23.27
C SER A 37 13.73 -9.40 -23.89
N GLY A 38 14.87 -9.29 -23.18
CA GLY A 38 16.18 -9.81 -23.57
C GLY A 38 16.76 -10.72 -22.50
N ARG A 39 18.10 -10.67 -22.33
CA ARG A 39 18.76 -11.39 -21.24
C ARG A 39 18.81 -10.51 -19.99
N ALA A 40 18.02 -10.82 -19.00
CA ALA A 40 18.05 -10.11 -17.74
C ALA A 40 19.45 -10.20 -17.07
N VAL A 41 19.95 -9.07 -16.63
CA VAL A 41 21.18 -8.96 -15.80
C VAL A 41 20.83 -8.88 -14.32
N GLY A 42 19.56 -8.71 -13.98
CA GLY A 42 19.03 -8.65 -12.62
C GLY A 42 17.57 -8.21 -12.59
N SER A 43 17.07 -7.93 -11.40
CA SER A 43 15.72 -7.37 -11.18
C SER A 43 15.83 -5.90 -10.74
N LEU A 44 14.98 -5.06 -11.31
CA LEU A 44 14.84 -3.66 -10.95
C LEU A 44 13.51 -3.46 -10.20
N PHE A 45 13.61 -3.11 -8.93
CA PHE A 45 12.45 -2.85 -8.10
C PHE A 45 12.00 -1.39 -8.22
N MET A 46 10.70 -1.19 -8.43
CA MET A 46 10.09 0.12 -8.63
C MET A 46 9.10 0.41 -7.51
N ASN A 47 9.25 1.59 -6.89
CA ASN A 47 8.37 2.07 -5.83
C ASN A 47 7.88 3.48 -6.18
N PRO A 48 6.55 3.73 -6.27
CA PRO A 48 6.01 5.05 -6.59
C PRO A 48 6.18 6.08 -5.47
N GLY A 49 6.47 5.62 -4.23
CA GLY A 49 6.45 6.50 -3.06
C GLY A 49 5.02 6.82 -2.62
N GLY A 50 4.81 8.03 -2.16
CA GLY A 50 3.49 8.50 -1.73
C GLY A 50 3.51 9.22 -0.38
N PRO A 51 3.47 8.58 0.78
CA PRO A 51 3.33 7.16 1.16
C PRO A 51 2.02 6.51 0.69
N GLY A 52 2.01 5.17 0.59
CA GLY A 52 0.83 4.37 0.29
C GLY A 52 0.57 4.11 -1.19
N GLY A 53 1.50 4.49 -2.08
CA GLY A 53 1.41 4.14 -3.50
C GLY A 53 1.63 2.64 -3.75
N SER A 54 0.78 2.04 -4.60
CA SER A 54 0.91 0.65 -5.03
C SER A 54 2.00 0.52 -6.11
N GLY A 55 3.09 -0.16 -5.79
CA GLY A 55 4.10 -0.54 -6.78
C GLY A 55 3.60 -1.63 -7.72
N PHE A 56 2.70 -2.48 -7.23
CA PHE A 56 2.01 -3.47 -8.05
C PHE A 56 1.20 -2.79 -9.18
N ASP A 57 0.35 -1.82 -8.83
CA ASP A 57 -0.47 -1.11 -9.82
C ASP A 57 0.38 -0.25 -10.75
N LEU A 58 1.48 0.33 -10.27
CA LEU A 58 2.43 1.07 -11.10
C LEU A 58 2.94 0.20 -12.27
N ILE A 59 3.38 -1.01 -11.99
CA ILE A 59 3.88 -1.92 -13.04
C ILE A 59 2.73 -2.48 -13.87
N ALA A 60 1.59 -2.82 -13.25
CA ALA A 60 0.44 -3.35 -13.98
C ALA A 60 -0.11 -2.38 -15.03
N GLN A 61 -0.06 -1.07 -14.77
CA GLN A 61 -0.74 -0.05 -15.57
C GLN A 61 0.20 0.87 -16.34
N ALA A 62 1.44 1.04 -15.88
CA ALA A 62 2.33 2.09 -16.37
C ALA A 62 3.80 1.66 -16.56
N VAL A 63 4.07 0.36 -16.68
CA VAL A 63 5.46 -0.14 -16.82
C VAL A 63 6.21 0.51 -17.99
N ASP A 64 5.56 0.74 -19.12
CA ASP A 64 6.18 1.35 -20.30
C ASP A 64 6.46 2.85 -20.11
N PHE A 65 5.78 3.50 -19.15
CA PHE A 65 6.04 4.88 -18.78
C PHE A 65 7.21 5.01 -17.78
N VAL A 66 7.35 4.06 -16.84
CA VAL A 66 8.36 4.13 -15.78
C VAL A 66 9.67 3.43 -16.12
N ALA A 67 9.67 2.52 -17.09
CA ALA A 67 10.86 1.79 -17.55
C ALA A 67 10.94 1.83 -19.08
N ASN A 68 11.98 2.48 -19.61
CA ASN A 68 12.22 2.54 -21.04
C ASN A 68 12.68 1.18 -21.61
N ASP A 69 12.74 1.04 -22.93
CA ASP A 69 13.11 -0.20 -23.64
C ASP A 69 14.47 -0.76 -23.20
N THR A 70 15.43 0.12 -22.89
CA THR A 70 16.76 -0.31 -22.41
C THR A 70 16.66 -0.99 -21.06
N LEU A 71 15.88 -0.45 -20.13
CA LEU A 71 15.65 -1.08 -18.83
C LEU A 71 14.87 -2.39 -19.00
N GLN A 72 13.80 -2.38 -19.78
CA GLN A 72 12.96 -3.56 -20.01
C GLN A 72 13.67 -4.68 -20.78
N SER A 73 14.70 -4.40 -21.57
CA SER A 73 15.48 -5.42 -22.25
C SER A 73 16.59 -6.03 -21.40
N ASN A 74 17.01 -5.36 -20.33
CA ASN A 74 18.12 -5.79 -19.48
C ASN A 74 17.73 -6.21 -18.05
N TYR A 75 16.52 -5.87 -17.60
CA TYR A 75 16.06 -6.15 -16.25
C TYR A 75 14.66 -6.74 -16.22
N ASP A 76 14.42 -7.65 -15.30
CA ASP A 76 13.06 -7.94 -14.84
C ASP A 76 12.57 -6.72 -14.03
N ILE A 77 11.46 -6.12 -14.45
CA ILE A 77 10.89 -4.97 -13.74
C ILE A 77 9.90 -5.48 -12.71
N VAL A 78 10.15 -5.17 -11.44
CA VAL A 78 9.36 -5.69 -10.32
C VAL A 78 8.70 -4.54 -9.56
N GLY A 79 7.39 -4.65 -9.37
CA GLY A 79 6.62 -3.82 -8.44
C GLY A 79 6.13 -4.65 -7.27
N TRP A 80 5.92 -4.01 -6.13
CA TRP A 80 5.30 -4.64 -4.98
C TRP A 80 4.43 -3.64 -4.23
N ASP A 81 3.46 -4.16 -3.50
CA ASP A 81 2.75 -3.37 -2.52
C ASP A 81 3.48 -3.48 -1.18
N PRO A 82 3.91 -2.37 -0.58
CA PRO A 82 4.47 -2.39 0.77
C PRO A 82 3.44 -2.89 1.80
N ARG A 83 3.90 -3.27 2.98
CA ARG A 83 3.02 -3.64 4.10
C ARG A 83 1.95 -2.57 4.33
N GLY A 84 0.70 -2.99 4.48
CA GLY A 84 -0.43 -2.10 4.69
C GLY A 84 -0.99 -1.41 3.44
N VAL A 85 -0.43 -1.69 2.25
CA VAL A 85 -0.82 -1.06 0.99
C VAL A 85 -1.44 -2.07 0.03
N GLY A 86 -2.48 -1.66 -0.68
CA GLY A 86 -3.07 -2.39 -1.80
C GLY A 86 -3.42 -3.83 -1.48
N ARG A 87 -2.68 -4.78 -2.07
CA ARG A 87 -2.86 -6.23 -1.89
C ARG A 87 -2.03 -6.82 -0.76
N SER A 88 -1.17 -6.01 -0.11
CA SER A 88 -0.25 -6.44 0.95
C SER A 88 -0.81 -6.12 2.33
N SER A 89 -1.84 -6.88 2.77
CA SER A 89 -2.50 -6.72 4.07
C SER A 89 -2.86 -5.25 4.35
N PRO A 90 -3.80 -4.66 3.59
CA PRO A 90 -4.04 -3.21 3.62
C PRO A 90 -4.48 -2.72 5.01
N VAL A 91 -3.99 -1.55 5.40
CA VAL A 91 -4.49 -0.85 6.60
C VAL A 91 -5.97 -0.57 6.42
N THR A 92 -6.78 -1.07 7.35
CA THR A 92 -8.23 -0.87 7.37
C THR A 92 -8.62 -0.15 8.66
N CYS A 93 -9.15 1.06 8.55
CA CYS A 93 -9.57 1.87 9.70
C CYS A 93 -11.09 1.97 9.80
N LEU A 94 -11.74 2.40 8.73
CA LEU A 94 -13.17 2.65 8.64
C LEU A 94 -13.76 1.93 7.43
N ASP A 95 -15.04 1.58 7.49
CA ASP A 95 -15.77 1.21 6.29
C ASP A 95 -16.01 2.43 5.37
N SER A 96 -16.47 2.20 4.14
CA SER A 96 -16.66 3.27 3.15
C SER A 96 -17.58 4.37 3.63
N ARG A 97 -18.68 4.03 4.32
CA ARG A 97 -19.65 5.00 4.83
C ARG A 97 -19.08 5.83 5.98
N GLN A 98 -18.34 5.18 6.87
CA GLN A 98 -17.66 5.86 7.99
C GLN A 98 -16.55 6.78 7.47
N LEU A 99 -15.81 6.32 6.44
CA LEU A 99 -14.74 7.11 5.81
C LEU A 99 -15.33 8.34 5.10
N ASP A 100 -16.45 8.20 4.38
CA ASP A 100 -17.14 9.33 3.79
C ASP A 100 -17.56 10.36 4.85
N GLY A 101 -18.11 9.90 5.98
CA GLY A 101 -18.46 10.78 7.10
C GLY A 101 -17.24 11.49 7.70
N TYR A 102 -16.11 10.80 7.82
CA TYR A 102 -14.86 11.37 8.34
C TYR A 102 -14.26 12.42 7.38
N LEU A 103 -14.21 12.13 6.09
CA LEU A 103 -13.57 12.99 5.08
C LEU A 103 -14.44 14.19 4.67
N TYR A 104 -15.77 14.00 4.55
CA TYR A 104 -16.68 14.97 3.97
C TYR A 104 -17.74 15.48 4.95
N GLY A 105 -17.72 15.00 6.20
CA GLY A 105 -18.62 15.45 7.26
C GLY A 105 -18.43 16.94 7.55
N VAL A 106 -19.54 17.68 7.59
CA VAL A 106 -19.54 19.10 7.91
C VAL A 106 -19.69 19.28 9.41
N SER A 107 -18.77 20.05 10.01
CA SER A 107 -18.83 20.39 11.44
C SER A 107 -20.08 21.22 11.74
N SER A 108 -20.69 20.96 12.87
CA SER A 108 -21.77 21.80 13.42
C SER A 108 -21.28 23.09 14.06
N ASN A 109 -19.97 23.18 14.32
CA ASN A 109 -19.32 24.33 14.95
C ASN A 109 -18.66 25.24 13.90
N PRO A 110 -18.62 26.55 14.10
CA PRO A 110 -17.91 27.47 13.21
C PRO A 110 -16.42 27.13 13.12
N VAL A 111 -15.88 27.12 11.89
CA VAL A 111 -14.46 26.84 11.63
C VAL A 111 -13.57 27.77 12.46
N GLY A 112 -12.62 27.16 13.17
CA GLY A 112 -11.65 27.88 14.03
C GLY A 112 -12.16 28.19 15.43
N SER A 113 -13.38 27.81 15.80
CA SER A 113 -13.86 27.90 17.19
C SER A 113 -13.32 26.73 18.04
N ASP A 114 -13.30 26.89 19.36
CA ASP A 114 -12.88 25.83 20.28
C ASP A 114 -13.71 24.55 20.04
N GLY A 115 -15.01 24.67 19.87
CA GLY A 115 -15.90 23.54 19.57
C GLY A 115 -15.55 22.83 18.24
N TRP A 116 -15.08 23.56 17.24
CA TRP A 116 -14.61 22.96 15.99
C TRP A 116 -13.30 22.18 16.21
N PHE A 117 -12.36 22.71 16.99
CA PHE A 117 -11.13 21.99 17.32
C PHE A 117 -11.39 20.74 18.15
N ASP A 118 -12.30 20.82 19.12
CA ASP A 118 -12.69 19.66 19.94
C ASP A 118 -13.33 18.55 19.10
N GLU A 119 -14.24 18.91 18.21
CA GLU A 119 -14.88 17.97 17.28
C GLU A 119 -13.85 17.31 16.34
N ARG A 120 -12.90 18.07 15.80
CA ARG A 120 -11.82 17.52 14.95
C ARG A 120 -10.87 16.61 15.73
N ALA A 121 -10.54 16.97 16.96
CA ALA A 121 -9.68 16.16 17.82
C ALA A 121 -10.37 14.83 18.22
N GLU A 122 -11.68 14.86 18.49
CA GLU A 122 -12.45 13.65 18.78
C GLU A 122 -12.55 12.75 17.55
N ALA A 123 -12.84 13.30 16.37
CA ALA A 123 -12.88 12.56 15.12
C ALA A 123 -11.51 11.90 14.80
N ALA A 124 -10.40 12.61 15.01
CA ALA A 124 -9.04 12.07 14.81
C ALA A 124 -8.72 10.92 15.78
N ARG A 125 -9.10 11.06 17.07
CA ARG A 125 -8.95 9.98 18.06
C ARG A 125 -9.78 8.75 17.65
N GLY A 126 -11.04 8.97 17.28
CA GLY A 126 -11.93 7.88 16.83
C GLY A 126 -11.39 7.15 15.61
N PHE A 127 -10.79 7.88 14.67
CA PHE A 127 -10.13 7.30 13.50
C PHE A 127 -8.91 6.46 13.90
N ALA A 128 -8.03 6.98 14.76
CA ALA A 128 -6.85 6.26 15.24
C ALA A 128 -7.22 4.97 15.97
N ASP A 129 -8.22 5.03 16.85
CA ASP A 129 -8.75 3.86 17.56
C ASP A 129 -9.34 2.82 16.61
N ALA A 130 -10.03 3.26 15.55
CA ALA A 130 -10.57 2.36 14.54
C ALA A 130 -9.46 1.67 13.75
N CYS A 131 -8.41 2.40 13.36
CA CYS A 131 -7.22 1.81 12.73
C CYS A 131 -6.58 0.74 13.62
N ALA A 132 -6.37 1.04 14.89
CA ALA A 132 -5.78 0.09 15.85
C ALA A 132 -6.62 -1.19 16.00
N ARG A 133 -7.95 -1.05 16.09
CA ARG A 133 -8.86 -2.21 16.21
C ARG A 133 -8.93 -3.04 14.93
N ASN A 134 -8.99 -2.41 13.77
CA ASN A 134 -9.31 -3.08 12.50
C ASN A 134 -8.07 -3.58 11.75
N THR A 135 -6.91 -2.96 11.95
CA THR A 135 -5.62 -3.39 11.37
C THR A 135 -4.83 -4.29 12.34
N GLY A 136 -5.02 -4.10 13.66
CA GLY A 136 -4.35 -4.92 14.68
C GLY A 136 -2.83 -4.71 14.74
N ALA A 137 -2.09 -5.79 15.02
CA ALA A 137 -0.65 -5.74 15.29
C ALA A 137 0.16 -5.14 14.12
N LEU A 138 -0.28 -5.34 12.88
CA LEU A 138 0.41 -4.82 11.69
C LEU A 138 0.54 -3.29 11.73
N LEU A 139 -0.40 -2.56 12.35
CA LEU A 139 -0.41 -1.09 12.34
C LEU A 139 0.87 -0.47 12.94
N GLY A 140 1.48 -1.13 13.92
CA GLY A 140 2.73 -0.68 14.54
C GLY A 140 4.00 -0.94 13.69
N HIS A 141 3.85 -1.62 12.56
CA HIS A 141 4.96 -2.10 11.73
C HIS A 141 4.78 -1.73 10.24
N ILE A 142 4.07 -0.64 9.98
CA ILE A 142 3.91 -0.06 8.63
C ILE A 142 5.10 0.85 8.37
N ASP A 143 6.06 0.38 7.57
CA ASP A 143 7.31 1.05 7.21
C ASP A 143 7.78 0.69 5.78
#